data_4d850340545be0e88fe70271973da74a
#
_entry.id   4d850340545be0e88fe70271973da74a
#
_cell.length_a   1.000
_cell.length_b   1.000
_cell.length_c   1.000
_cell.angle_alpha   90.00
_cell.angle_beta   90.00
_cell.angle_gamma   90.00
#
_symmetry.space_group_name_H-M   'P 1'
#
loop_
_entity.id
_entity.type
_entity.pdbx_description
1 polymer ?
#
loop_
_entity_poly.entity_id
_entity_poly.type
_entity_poly.pdbx_seq_one_letter_code
_entity_poly.pdbx_strand_id
1 'polypeptide(L)'
;MNQEFDAKLKTLPNSPGVYFHKDKSGEIIYVGKAAVLKNRVRQYFQSTRDMDVKTRALVAEIVDTDWIETDSEIDALFLESEMVKRYMPRYNILLRDDRSQMFVRIDMKSEWPYVSFTRNPADDGADYHGPYFNGFAIKKALRYLRKVFPYYTAPVRQNERPSLDVHIGLSPSPDVSSQQYKSSLKKLISYMEGGRVPLTKELEKEMHLAAAVQDFEAAARL
;
A
#
# COMPACT_ATOMS: atom_id res chain seq x y z
N MET A 1 0.95 -1.19 33.18
CA MET A 1 0.03 -0.61 32.17
C MET A 1 -1.06 0.14 32.94
N ASN A 2 -1.51 1.30 32.45
CA ASN A 2 -2.57 2.07 33.11
C ASN A 2 -3.92 1.37 32.82
N GLN A 3 -4.85 1.33 33.78
CA GLN A 3 -6.20 0.72 33.63
C GLN A 3 -6.98 1.33 32.44
N GLU A 4 -6.80 2.62 32.18
CA GLU A 4 -7.40 3.33 31.08
C GLU A 4 -6.90 2.85 29.71
N PHE A 5 -5.60 2.61 29.58
CA PHE A 5 -4.99 2.08 28.37
C PHE A 5 -5.44 0.64 28.10
N ASP A 6 -5.55 -0.20 29.13
CA ASP A 6 -6.07 -1.56 29.01
C ASP A 6 -7.53 -1.57 28.57
N ALA A 7 -8.35 -0.62 29.05
CA ALA A 7 -9.72 -0.44 28.58
C ALA A 7 -9.75 -0.04 27.10
N LYS A 8 -8.89 0.89 26.68
CA LYS A 8 -8.76 1.34 25.29
C LYS A 8 -8.35 0.17 24.36
N LEU A 9 -7.42 -0.69 24.77
CA LEU A 9 -7.00 -1.87 23.99
C LEU A 9 -8.16 -2.88 23.78
N LYS A 10 -9.18 -2.88 24.64
CA LYS A 10 -10.37 -3.73 24.47
C LYS A 10 -11.31 -3.22 23.39
N THR A 11 -11.31 -1.92 23.10
CA THR A 11 -12.16 -1.30 22.06
C THR A 11 -11.59 -1.41 20.64
N LEU A 12 -10.37 -1.95 20.49
CA LEU A 12 -9.74 -2.14 19.18
C LEU A 12 -10.65 -2.98 18.25
N PRO A 13 -10.86 -2.51 17.01
CA PRO A 13 -11.72 -3.19 16.05
C PRO A 13 -11.06 -4.44 15.44
N ASN A 14 -11.88 -5.29 14.83
CA ASN A 14 -11.40 -6.46 14.08
C ASN A 14 -11.15 -6.18 12.59
N SER A 15 -11.15 -4.93 12.19
CA SER A 15 -10.91 -4.45 10.82
C SER A 15 -9.42 -4.29 10.53
N PRO A 16 -9.02 -4.25 9.24
CA PRO A 16 -7.70 -3.80 8.83
C PRO A 16 -7.50 -2.31 9.14
N GLY A 17 -6.24 -1.89 9.27
CA GLY A 17 -5.95 -0.48 9.54
C GLY A 17 -4.51 -0.21 9.91
N VAL A 18 -4.26 1.04 10.29
CA VAL A 18 -2.96 1.55 10.75
C VAL A 18 -3.08 1.97 12.20
N TYR A 19 -2.10 1.61 13.02
CA TYR A 19 -2.00 1.98 14.43
C TYR A 19 -0.76 2.83 14.69
N PHE A 20 -0.89 3.71 15.70
CA PHE A 20 0.10 4.70 16.09
C PHE A 20 0.41 4.55 17.56
N HIS A 21 1.61 4.10 17.89
CA HIS A 21 2.06 4.05 19.28
C HIS A 21 2.64 5.39 19.69
N LYS A 22 2.22 5.87 20.85
CA LYS A 22 2.63 7.16 21.42
C LYS A 22 3.36 6.96 22.73
N ASP A 23 4.33 7.83 22.97
CA ASP A 23 5.03 7.94 24.26
C ASP A 23 4.30 8.87 25.24
N LYS A 24 4.91 9.05 26.40
CA LYS A 24 4.38 9.92 27.49
C LYS A 24 4.21 11.40 27.12
N SER A 25 4.89 11.87 26.07
CA SER A 25 4.75 13.24 25.56
C SER A 25 3.62 13.36 24.53
N GLY A 26 3.01 12.23 24.11
CA GLY A 26 2.02 12.17 23.05
C GLY A 26 2.64 12.11 21.64
N GLU A 27 3.98 12.00 21.54
CA GLU A 27 4.68 11.86 20.28
C GLU A 27 4.43 10.46 19.67
N ILE A 28 4.16 10.41 18.36
CA ILE A 28 4.05 9.14 17.62
C ILE A 28 5.45 8.56 17.44
N ILE A 29 5.73 7.49 18.17
CA ILE A 29 7.04 6.83 18.18
C ILE A 29 7.11 5.63 17.23
N TYR A 30 5.95 5.09 16.82
CA TYR A 30 5.87 3.98 15.87
C TYR A 30 4.53 3.99 15.14
N VAL A 31 4.56 3.67 13.86
CA VAL A 31 3.39 3.44 13.00
C VAL A 31 3.48 2.04 12.41
N GLY A 32 2.38 1.29 12.42
CA GLY A 32 2.33 -0.03 11.82
C GLY A 32 0.95 -0.38 11.26
N LYS A 33 0.91 -1.25 10.27
CA LYS A 33 -0.33 -1.77 9.70
C LYS A 33 -0.75 -3.09 10.32
N ALA A 34 -2.03 -3.38 10.23
CA ALA A 34 -2.62 -4.65 10.65
C ALA A 34 -3.68 -5.13 9.66
N ALA A 35 -3.79 -6.45 9.46
CA ALA A 35 -4.96 -7.08 8.85
C ALA A 35 -6.14 -7.11 9.84
N VAL A 36 -5.83 -7.24 11.13
CA VAL A 36 -6.77 -7.18 12.25
C VAL A 36 -6.11 -6.36 13.35
N LEU A 37 -6.55 -5.11 13.51
CA LEU A 37 -5.99 -4.15 14.48
C LEU A 37 -5.90 -4.71 15.89
N LYS A 38 -7.01 -5.27 16.37
CA LYS A 38 -7.10 -5.86 17.72
C LYS A 38 -6.03 -6.92 17.99
N ASN A 39 -5.83 -7.84 17.07
CA ASN A 39 -4.86 -8.93 17.23
C ASN A 39 -3.43 -8.38 17.21
N ARG A 40 -3.13 -7.53 16.22
CA ARG A 40 -1.77 -7.02 16.01
C ARG A 40 -1.30 -6.12 17.14
N VAL A 41 -2.12 -5.18 17.57
CA VAL A 41 -1.76 -4.26 18.66
C VAL A 41 -1.59 -5.00 19.98
N ARG A 42 -2.49 -5.95 20.29
CA ARG A 42 -2.39 -6.75 21.52
C ARG A 42 -1.14 -7.62 21.59
N GLN A 43 -0.62 -8.08 20.47
CA GLN A 43 0.62 -8.89 20.45
C GLN A 43 1.82 -8.19 21.10
N TYR A 44 1.90 -6.85 21.03
CA TYR A 44 2.97 -6.10 21.70
C TYR A 44 2.94 -6.23 23.21
N PHE A 45 1.79 -6.56 23.82
CA PHE A 45 1.57 -6.54 25.26
C PHE A 45 1.36 -7.94 25.86
N GLN A 46 1.33 -9.01 25.04
CA GLN A 46 0.97 -10.37 25.50
C GLN A 46 2.15 -11.18 26.04
N SER A 47 3.37 -11.02 25.56
CA SER A 47 4.56 -11.72 26.06
C SER A 47 5.85 -11.01 25.62
N THR A 48 6.76 -10.79 26.56
CA THR A 48 8.06 -10.15 26.30
C THR A 48 9.20 -11.15 26.13
N ARG A 49 8.96 -12.45 26.28
CA ARG A 49 10.04 -13.47 26.31
C ARG A 49 10.76 -13.63 24.98
N ASP A 50 10.05 -13.51 23.86
CA ASP A 50 10.60 -13.74 22.51
C ASP A 50 10.76 -12.46 21.69
N MET A 51 10.64 -11.28 22.33
CA MET A 51 10.81 -10.00 21.63
C MET A 51 12.30 -9.68 21.46
N ASP A 52 12.65 -9.22 20.26
CA ASP A 52 13.97 -8.62 20.03
C ASP A 52 14.18 -7.36 20.90
N VAL A 53 15.44 -6.96 21.06
CA VAL A 53 15.83 -5.84 21.95
C VAL A 53 15.14 -4.53 21.54
N LYS A 54 15.02 -4.26 20.24
CA LYS A 54 14.46 -3.02 19.73
C LYS A 54 12.94 -2.98 19.94
N THR A 55 12.23 -4.08 19.67
CA THR A 55 10.78 -4.19 19.94
C THR A 55 10.50 -4.08 21.44
N ARG A 56 11.34 -4.64 22.29
CA ARG A 56 11.21 -4.51 23.74
C ARG A 56 11.38 -3.05 24.19
N ALA A 57 12.35 -2.32 23.61
CA ALA A 57 12.54 -0.90 23.86
C ALA A 57 11.32 -0.08 23.44
N LEU A 58 10.77 -0.34 22.24
CA LEU A 58 9.52 0.28 21.78
C LEU A 58 8.40 0.06 22.80
N VAL A 59 8.13 -1.20 23.19
CA VAL A 59 7.02 -1.55 24.09
C VAL A 59 7.16 -0.86 25.46
N ALA A 60 8.39 -0.69 25.96
CA ALA A 60 8.65 -0.01 27.22
C ALA A 60 8.28 1.49 27.20
N GLU A 61 8.24 2.12 26.03
CA GLU A 61 7.93 3.53 25.87
C GLU A 61 6.47 3.80 25.47
N ILE A 62 5.70 2.79 25.05
CA ILE A 62 4.29 2.96 24.67
C ILE A 62 3.46 3.28 25.90
N VAL A 63 2.79 4.43 25.84
CA VAL A 63 1.82 4.88 26.86
C VAL A 63 0.40 4.92 26.29
N ASP A 64 0.26 5.17 24.99
CA ASP A 64 -1.03 5.22 24.30
C ASP A 64 -0.92 4.69 22.86
N THR A 65 -2.06 4.32 22.30
CA THR A 65 -2.16 3.82 20.92
C THR A 65 -3.44 4.31 20.27
N ASP A 66 -3.31 5.02 19.16
CA ASP A 66 -4.44 5.37 18.30
C ASP A 66 -4.46 4.49 17.05
N TRP A 67 -5.54 4.52 16.30
CA TRP A 67 -5.68 3.78 15.05
C TRP A 67 -6.61 4.46 14.06
N ILE A 68 -6.44 4.11 12.80
CA ILE A 68 -7.34 4.44 11.69
C ILE A 68 -7.73 3.12 11.03
N GLU A 69 -9.04 2.87 10.95
CA GLU A 69 -9.58 1.72 10.22
C GLU A 69 -9.52 1.97 8.73
N THR A 70 -9.33 0.91 7.96
CA THR A 70 -9.34 0.94 6.49
C THR A 70 -10.23 -0.17 5.96
N ASP A 71 -10.68 -0.04 4.70
CA ASP A 71 -11.56 -1.02 4.07
C ASP A 71 -10.81 -2.30 3.68
N SER A 72 -9.49 -2.21 3.48
CA SER A 72 -8.65 -3.35 3.08
C SER A 72 -7.25 -3.31 3.67
N GLU A 73 -6.56 -4.47 3.65
CA GLU A 73 -5.12 -4.54 3.98
C GLU A 73 -4.25 -3.77 2.99
N ILE A 74 -4.71 -3.59 1.75
CA ILE A 74 -4.02 -2.82 0.72
C ILE A 74 -4.07 -1.35 1.08
N ASP A 75 -5.22 -0.84 1.51
CA ASP A 75 -5.35 0.54 1.98
C ASP A 75 -4.52 0.79 3.23
N ALA A 76 -4.52 -0.17 4.17
CA ALA A 76 -3.66 -0.09 5.36
C ALA A 76 -2.17 -0.01 4.98
N LEU A 77 -1.71 -0.73 3.94
CA LEU A 77 -0.32 -0.70 3.47
C LEU A 77 0.07 0.69 2.95
N PHE A 78 -0.77 1.29 2.10
CA PHE A 78 -0.49 2.60 1.55
C PHE A 78 -0.60 3.70 2.60
N LEU A 79 -1.59 3.61 3.50
CA LEU A 79 -1.75 4.54 4.60
C LEU A 79 -0.57 4.46 5.59
N GLU A 80 -0.08 3.26 5.91
CA GLU A 80 1.13 3.08 6.73
C GLU A 80 2.33 3.84 6.12
N SER A 81 2.57 3.66 4.81
CA SER A 81 3.67 4.33 4.11
C SER A 81 3.54 5.85 4.17
N GLU A 82 2.34 6.38 3.96
CA GLU A 82 2.03 7.80 4.05
C GLU A 82 2.28 8.35 5.47
N MET A 83 1.76 7.65 6.49
CA MET A 83 1.89 8.08 7.88
C MET A 83 3.33 7.99 8.38
N VAL A 84 4.09 6.99 7.96
CA VAL A 84 5.53 6.91 8.28
C VAL A 84 6.30 8.06 7.64
N LYS A 85 6.00 8.46 6.40
CA LYS A 85 6.60 9.63 5.77
C LYS A 85 6.26 10.93 6.51
N ARG A 86 5.00 11.08 6.92
CA ARG A 86 4.48 12.27 7.57
C ARG A 86 5.07 12.48 8.97
N TYR A 87 5.11 11.42 9.76
CA TYR A 87 5.51 11.51 11.18
C TYR A 87 6.96 11.16 11.44
N MET A 88 7.63 10.48 10.50
CA MET A 88 9.02 10.00 10.62
C MET A 88 9.32 9.35 12.00
N PRO A 89 8.48 8.40 12.47
CA PRO A 89 8.56 7.92 13.84
C PRO A 89 9.90 7.24 14.11
N ARG A 90 10.53 7.54 15.26
CA ARG A 90 11.89 7.08 15.60
C ARG A 90 12.05 5.56 15.55
N TYR A 91 11.07 4.80 16.00
CA TYR A 91 11.14 3.34 15.98
C TYR A 91 10.91 2.75 14.60
N ASN A 92 10.17 3.39 13.71
CA ASN A 92 10.13 2.97 12.31
C ASN A 92 11.51 3.13 11.63
N ILE A 93 12.29 4.14 12.03
CA ILE A 93 13.65 4.35 11.54
C ILE A 93 14.62 3.35 12.18
N LEU A 94 14.56 3.17 13.52
CA LEU A 94 15.46 2.30 14.29
C LEU A 94 15.22 0.80 14.06
N LEU A 95 13.97 0.38 13.83
CA LEU A 95 13.61 -1.01 13.54
C LEU A 95 13.88 -1.40 12.08
N ARG A 96 14.31 -0.45 11.25
CA ARG A 96 14.64 -0.71 9.86
C ARG A 96 16.02 -1.35 9.71
N ASP A 97 16.03 -2.41 8.94
CA ASP A 97 17.20 -2.75 8.15
C ASP A 97 17.09 -1.93 6.83
N ASP A 98 18.10 -1.16 6.44
CA ASP A 98 18.11 -0.33 5.20
C ASP A 98 17.80 -1.15 3.94
N ARG A 99 17.94 -2.48 4.04
CA ARG A 99 17.61 -3.45 2.99
C ARG A 99 16.11 -3.68 2.78
N SER A 100 15.25 -3.20 3.67
CA SER A 100 13.79 -3.47 3.61
C SER A 100 13.00 -2.44 2.79
N GLN A 101 13.58 -1.29 2.47
CA GLN A 101 12.88 -0.25 1.71
C GLN A 101 12.71 -0.66 0.24
N MET A 102 11.48 -0.57 -0.25
CA MET A 102 11.13 -0.84 -1.63
C MET A 102 10.44 0.38 -2.23
N PHE A 103 10.84 0.74 -3.43
CA PHE A 103 10.18 1.78 -4.22
C PHE A 103 9.56 1.16 -5.46
N VAL A 104 8.43 1.72 -5.86
CA VAL A 104 7.82 1.46 -7.16
C VAL A 104 8.32 2.53 -8.12
N ARG A 105 8.97 2.13 -9.20
CA ARG A 105 9.50 3.02 -10.23
C ARG A 105 8.61 2.97 -11.45
N ILE A 106 8.17 4.14 -11.92
CA ILE A 106 7.37 4.33 -13.14
C ILE A 106 7.97 5.50 -13.91
N ASP A 107 8.38 5.29 -15.15
CA ASP A 107 8.88 6.36 -16.01
C ASP A 107 7.75 6.89 -16.91
N MET A 108 7.01 7.87 -16.40
CA MET A 108 5.88 8.48 -17.13
C MET A 108 6.30 9.28 -18.39
N LYS A 109 7.59 9.54 -18.59
CA LYS A 109 8.11 10.20 -19.82
C LYS A 109 8.19 9.21 -20.97
N SER A 110 8.41 7.92 -20.69
CA SER A 110 8.37 6.86 -21.71
C SER A 110 7.04 6.84 -22.45
N GLU A 111 7.03 6.46 -23.71
CA GLU A 111 5.80 6.26 -24.48
C GLU A 111 4.91 5.16 -23.86
N TRP A 112 5.55 4.05 -23.47
CA TRP A 112 4.92 2.90 -22.81
C TRP A 112 5.59 2.66 -21.45
N PRO A 113 5.18 3.39 -20.39
CA PRO A 113 5.72 3.20 -19.04
C PRO A 113 5.53 1.76 -18.55
N TYR A 114 6.45 1.28 -17.75
CA TYR A 114 6.28 0.01 -17.04
C TYR A 114 6.53 0.17 -15.55
N VAL A 115 5.87 -0.66 -14.77
CA VAL A 115 5.99 -0.67 -13.31
C VAL A 115 7.11 -1.62 -12.91
N SER A 116 8.10 -1.11 -12.21
CA SER A 116 9.22 -1.88 -11.68
C SER A 116 9.47 -1.60 -10.20
N PHE A 117 10.31 -2.40 -9.57
CA PHE A 117 10.63 -2.29 -8.16
C PHE A 117 12.13 -2.11 -7.96
N THR A 118 12.51 -1.16 -7.12
CA THR A 118 13.91 -0.93 -6.76
C THR A 118 14.06 -0.64 -5.27
N ARG A 119 15.24 -0.91 -4.73
CA ARG A 119 15.64 -0.48 -3.38
C ARG A 119 16.44 0.80 -3.40
N ASN A 120 17.01 1.14 -4.55
CA ASN A 120 17.88 2.28 -4.75
C ASN A 120 17.26 3.19 -5.80
N PRO A 121 16.49 4.23 -5.40
CA PRO A 121 16.05 5.27 -6.31
C PRO A 121 17.28 5.94 -6.98
N ALA A 122 17.18 6.23 -8.27
CA ALA A 122 18.20 6.91 -9.03
C ALA A 122 17.68 8.26 -9.55
N ASP A 123 18.55 9.18 -9.86
CA ASP A 123 18.20 10.43 -10.53
C ASP A 123 18.17 10.22 -12.05
N ASP A 124 17.20 9.41 -12.51
CA ASP A 124 17.03 9.05 -13.93
C ASP A 124 15.78 9.72 -14.54
N GLY A 125 15.15 10.61 -13.78
CA GLY A 125 13.97 11.36 -14.18
C GLY A 125 12.68 10.54 -14.21
N ALA A 126 12.67 9.30 -13.70
CA ALA A 126 11.48 8.52 -13.45
C ALA A 126 10.85 8.89 -12.10
N ASP A 127 9.57 8.55 -11.93
CA ASP A 127 8.85 8.75 -10.67
C ASP A 127 9.08 7.54 -9.74
N TYR A 128 9.38 7.83 -8.47
CA TYR A 128 9.63 6.84 -7.43
C TYR A 128 8.60 6.99 -6.31
N HIS A 129 7.72 6.00 -6.17
CA HIS A 129 6.68 5.96 -5.15
C HIS A 129 7.08 5.02 -4.01
N GLY A 130 6.91 5.46 -2.78
CA GLY A 130 7.39 4.75 -1.58
C GLY A 130 8.10 5.72 -0.64
N PRO A 131 8.91 5.27 0.34
CA PRO A 131 9.31 3.88 0.60
C PRO A 131 8.22 3.00 1.16
N TYR A 132 8.16 1.74 0.70
CA TYR A 132 7.35 0.67 1.28
C TYR A 132 8.25 -0.28 2.06
N PHE A 133 7.89 -0.55 3.32
CA PHE A 133 8.75 -1.34 4.22
C PHE A 133 8.53 -2.85 4.12
N ASN A 134 7.48 -3.27 3.46
CA ASN A 134 7.23 -4.67 3.15
C ASN A 134 7.18 -4.88 1.64
N GLY A 135 8.33 -5.22 1.06
CA GLY A 135 8.46 -5.44 -0.38
C GLY A 135 7.57 -6.58 -0.91
N PHE A 136 7.28 -7.59 -0.10
CA PHE A 136 6.35 -8.65 -0.48
C PHE A 136 4.90 -8.13 -0.52
N ALA A 137 4.51 -7.33 0.48
CA ALA A 137 3.15 -6.78 0.55
C ALA A 137 2.87 -5.82 -0.61
N ILE A 138 3.80 -4.90 -0.94
CA ILE A 138 3.60 -3.98 -2.08
C ILE A 138 3.55 -4.73 -3.42
N LYS A 139 4.38 -5.75 -3.63
CA LYS A 139 4.31 -6.58 -4.83
C LYS A 139 2.98 -7.33 -4.94
N LYS A 140 2.48 -7.87 -3.82
CA LYS A 140 1.18 -8.53 -3.75
C LYS A 140 0.04 -7.54 -4.03
N ALA A 141 0.06 -6.36 -3.41
CA ALA A 141 -0.94 -5.31 -3.62
C ALA A 141 -1.00 -4.88 -5.08
N LEU A 142 0.15 -4.57 -5.70
CA LEU A 142 0.20 -4.17 -7.10
C LEU A 142 -0.22 -5.29 -8.06
N ARG A 143 0.00 -6.57 -7.71
CA ARG A 143 -0.54 -7.69 -8.48
C ARG A 143 -2.08 -7.72 -8.46
N TYR A 144 -2.71 -7.38 -7.34
CA TYR A 144 -4.17 -7.24 -7.29
C TYR A 144 -4.65 -6.03 -8.08
N LEU A 145 -4.03 -4.88 -7.86
CA LEU A 145 -4.38 -3.64 -8.57
C LEU A 145 -4.17 -3.73 -10.08
N ARG A 146 -3.30 -4.61 -10.56
CA ARG A 146 -3.06 -4.87 -11.98
C ARG A 146 -4.29 -5.44 -12.69
N LYS A 147 -5.23 -6.03 -11.96
CA LYS A 147 -6.51 -6.49 -12.53
C LYS A 147 -7.44 -5.32 -12.88
N VAL A 148 -7.38 -4.26 -12.07
CA VAL A 148 -8.17 -3.03 -12.25
C VAL A 148 -7.44 -2.04 -13.16
N PHE A 149 -6.13 -1.90 -12.98
CA PHE A 149 -5.24 -1.02 -13.75
C PHE A 149 -4.19 -1.87 -14.46
N PRO A 150 -4.49 -2.45 -15.63
CA PRO A 150 -3.52 -3.24 -16.37
C PRO A 150 -2.26 -2.43 -16.69
N TYR A 151 -1.08 -2.99 -16.42
CA TYR A 151 0.18 -2.32 -16.70
C TYR A 151 1.29 -3.28 -17.14
N TYR A 152 2.28 -2.75 -17.87
CA TYR A 152 3.47 -3.49 -18.26
C TYR A 152 4.43 -3.62 -17.07
N THR A 153 5.06 -4.79 -16.93
CA THR A 153 6.06 -5.10 -15.89
C THR A 153 7.49 -5.09 -16.42
N ALA A 154 7.64 -4.89 -17.72
CA ALA A 154 8.91 -4.80 -18.43
C ALA A 154 8.77 -3.82 -19.61
N PRO A 155 9.88 -3.32 -20.16
CA PRO A 155 9.85 -2.48 -21.36
C PRO A 155 9.14 -3.19 -22.51
N VAL A 156 8.26 -2.46 -23.19
CA VAL A 156 7.57 -2.96 -24.39
C VAL A 156 8.56 -3.03 -25.54
N ARG A 157 8.69 -4.19 -26.18
CA ARG A 157 9.49 -4.39 -27.37
C ARG A 157 8.61 -4.35 -28.62
N GLN A 158 9.07 -3.66 -29.63
CA GLN A 158 8.37 -3.62 -30.91
C GLN A 158 8.37 -5.02 -31.54
N ASN A 159 7.24 -5.42 -32.12
CA ASN A 159 7.06 -6.70 -32.80
C ASN A 159 7.07 -7.97 -31.93
N GLU A 160 6.91 -7.87 -30.60
CA GLU A 160 6.62 -9.05 -29.77
C GLU A 160 5.14 -9.47 -29.92
N ARG A 161 4.90 -10.79 -29.91
CA ARG A 161 3.53 -11.33 -29.84
C ARG A 161 2.90 -10.95 -28.51
N PRO A 162 1.58 -10.70 -28.46
CA PRO A 162 0.88 -10.42 -27.19
C PRO A 162 1.22 -11.50 -26.16
N SER A 163 1.66 -11.07 -24.98
CA SER A 163 1.97 -11.98 -23.89
C SER A 163 0.69 -12.58 -23.30
N LEU A 164 0.81 -13.65 -22.53
CA LEU A 164 -0.32 -14.23 -21.77
C LEU A 164 -1.02 -13.17 -20.91
N ASP A 165 -0.26 -12.22 -20.34
CA ASP A 165 -0.78 -11.15 -19.51
C ASP A 165 -1.81 -10.26 -20.24
N VAL A 166 -1.67 -10.07 -21.55
CA VAL A 166 -2.66 -9.36 -22.39
C VAL A 166 -3.96 -10.16 -22.45
N HIS A 167 -3.87 -11.46 -22.71
CA HIS A 167 -5.05 -12.32 -22.83
C HIS A 167 -5.84 -12.48 -21.54
N ILE A 168 -5.18 -12.40 -20.39
CA ILE A 168 -5.84 -12.47 -19.07
C ILE A 168 -6.12 -11.09 -18.45
N GLY A 169 -5.95 -10.01 -19.23
CA GLY A 169 -6.29 -8.64 -18.83
C GLY A 169 -5.36 -8.01 -17.78
N LEU A 170 -4.15 -8.54 -17.60
CA LEU A 170 -3.14 -7.97 -16.69
C LEU A 170 -2.22 -6.94 -17.37
N SER A 171 -2.11 -6.97 -18.69
CA SER A 171 -1.43 -5.96 -19.49
C SER A 171 -2.43 -5.21 -20.37
N PRO A 172 -2.13 -3.97 -20.75
CA PRO A 172 -2.99 -3.20 -21.64
C PRO A 172 -3.31 -3.95 -22.93
N SER A 173 -4.56 -3.80 -23.43
CA SER A 173 -4.93 -4.32 -24.75
C SER A 173 -4.08 -3.66 -25.83
N PRO A 174 -3.76 -4.37 -26.93
CA PRO A 174 -3.06 -3.79 -28.09
C PRO A 174 -3.76 -2.58 -28.72
N ASP A 175 -5.09 -2.48 -28.55
CA ASP A 175 -5.91 -1.40 -29.11
C ASP A 175 -5.91 -0.12 -28.25
N VAL A 176 -5.33 -0.17 -27.05
CA VAL A 176 -5.28 0.97 -26.14
C VAL A 176 -4.19 1.96 -26.59
N SER A 177 -4.54 3.23 -26.74
CA SER A 177 -3.55 4.25 -27.04
C SER A 177 -2.63 4.52 -25.83
N SER A 178 -1.39 4.98 -26.12
CA SER A 178 -0.44 5.39 -25.08
C SER A 178 -1.02 6.41 -24.10
N GLN A 179 -1.87 7.33 -24.60
CA GLN A 179 -2.52 8.35 -23.76
C GLN A 179 -3.54 7.75 -22.80
N GLN A 180 -4.37 6.82 -23.26
CA GLN A 180 -5.34 6.09 -22.41
C GLN A 180 -4.61 5.25 -21.37
N TYR A 181 -3.56 4.54 -21.77
CA TYR A 181 -2.73 3.76 -20.88
C TYR A 181 -2.08 4.62 -19.78
N LYS A 182 -1.47 5.75 -20.16
CA LYS A 182 -0.91 6.70 -19.18
C LYS A 182 -1.95 7.28 -18.24
N SER A 183 -3.19 7.50 -18.72
CA SER A 183 -4.31 7.93 -17.87
C SER A 183 -4.65 6.87 -16.81
N SER A 184 -4.70 5.58 -17.20
CA SER A 184 -4.91 4.48 -16.27
C SER A 184 -3.78 4.38 -15.23
N LEU A 185 -2.51 4.53 -15.64
CA LEU A 185 -1.38 4.56 -14.72
C LEU A 185 -1.44 5.73 -13.73
N LYS A 186 -1.91 6.92 -14.16
CA LYS A 186 -2.12 8.04 -13.24
C LYS A 186 -3.17 7.73 -12.17
N LYS A 187 -4.22 6.99 -12.50
CA LYS A 187 -5.21 6.50 -11.52
C LYS A 187 -4.55 5.55 -10.52
N LEU A 188 -3.72 4.60 -10.97
CA LEU A 188 -2.95 3.71 -10.10
C LEU A 188 -2.02 4.51 -9.17
N ILE A 189 -1.27 5.48 -9.69
CA ILE A 189 -0.39 6.36 -8.90
C ILE A 189 -1.20 7.13 -7.86
N SER A 190 -2.32 7.75 -8.25
CA SER A 190 -3.22 8.46 -7.34
C SER A 190 -3.74 7.55 -6.22
N TYR A 191 -4.10 6.31 -6.53
CA TYR A 191 -4.51 5.32 -5.53
C TYR A 191 -3.39 5.03 -4.52
N MET A 192 -2.16 4.86 -4.99
CA MET A 192 -0.99 4.61 -4.13
C MET A 192 -0.65 5.81 -3.23
N GLU A 193 -0.96 7.02 -3.66
CA GLU A 193 -0.65 8.29 -3.00
C GLU A 193 -1.80 8.86 -2.13
N GLY A 194 -2.85 8.08 -1.91
CA GLY A 194 -3.93 8.45 -0.99
C GLY A 194 -5.22 8.92 -1.66
N GLY A 195 -5.27 9.05 -2.98
CA GLY A 195 -6.48 9.42 -3.75
C GLY A 195 -7.52 8.29 -3.86
N ARG A 196 -7.67 7.46 -2.84
CA ARG A 196 -8.47 6.23 -2.86
C ARG A 196 -9.96 6.48 -2.92
N VAL A 197 -10.48 7.31 -2.03
CA VAL A 197 -11.93 7.55 -1.90
C VAL A 197 -12.57 8.09 -3.20
N PRO A 198 -12.04 9.14 -3.84
CA PRO A 198 -12.61 9.61 -5.10
C PRO A 198 -12.48 8.57 -6.23
N LEU A 199 -11.37 7.83 -6.25
CA LEU A 199 -11.13 6.82 -7.27
C LEU A 199 -12.05 5.60 -7.10
N THR A 200 -12.29 5.12 -5.89
CA THR A 200 -13.24 4.03 -5.63
C THR A 200 -14.65 4.39 -6.12
N LYS A 201 -15.10 5.62 -5.85
CA LYS A 201 -16.41 6.11 -6.36
C LYS A 201 -16.47 6.20 -7.89
N GLU A 202 -15.35 6.52 -8.54
CA GLU A 202 -15.24 6.51 -10.00
C GLU A 202 -15.33 5.10 -10.55
N LEU A 203 -14.58 4.16 -9.97
CA LEU A 203 -14.59 2.74 -10.35
C LEU A 203 -15.96 2.09 -10.13
N GLU A 204 -16.65 2.40 -9.02
CA GLU A 204 -18.02 1.95 -8.80
C GLU A 204 -18.99 2.42 -9.88
N LYS A 205 -18.86 3.67 -10.35
CA LYS A 205 -19.66 4.17 -11.46
C LYS A 205 -19.33 3.45 -12.76
N GLU A 206 -18.04 3.26 -13.07
CA GLU A 206 -17.60 2.52 -14.27
C GLU A 206 -18.11 1.07 -14.22
N MET A 207 -18.07 0.41 -13.07
CA MET A 207 -18.61 -0.93 -12.84
C MET A 207 -20.12 -0.99 -13.14
N HIS A 208 -20.89 -0.05 -12.59
CA HIS A 208 -22.35 0.01 -12.86
C HIS A 208 -22.67 0.28 -14.33
N LEU A 209 -21.89 1.13 -15.00
CA LEU A 209 -22.06 1.40 -16.44
C LEU A 209 -21.76 0.16 -17.26
N ALA A 210 -20.66 -0.57 -16.97
CA ALA A 210 -20.32 -1.82 -17.62
C ALA A 210 -21.43 -2.87 -17.43
N ALA A 211 -21.95 -3.01 -16.21
CA ALA A 211 -23.06 -3.92 -15.91
C ALA A 211 -24.33 -3.55 -16.68
N ALA A 212 -24.65 -2.26 -16.82
CA ALA A 212 -25.83 -1.77 -17.56
C ALA A 212 -25.79 -2.12 -19.06
N VAL A 213 -24.60 -2.17 -19.66
CA VAL A 213 -24.40 -2.61 -21.05
C VAL A 213 -24.13 -4.11 -21.19
N GLN A 214 -24.34 -4.88 -20.09
CA GLN A 214 -24.14 -6.33 -19.99
C GLN A 214 -22.69 -6.79 -20.22
N ASP A 215 -21.69 -5.91 -20.09
CA ASP A 215 -20.27 -6.28 -20.03
C ASP A 215 -19.89 -6.72 -18.60
N PHE A 216 -20.34 -7.92 -18.26
CA PHE A 216 -20.12 -8.48 -16.91
C PHE A 216 -18.65 -8.81 -16.62
N GLU A 217 -17.84 -9.05 -17.65
CA GLU A 217 -16.40 -9.26 -17.47
C GLU A 217 -15.70 -7.96 -17.09
N ALA A 218 -16.02 -6.85 -17.75
CA ALA A 218 -15.49 -5.53 -17.38
C ALA A 218 -15.96 -5.15 -15.96
N ALA A 219 -17.25 -5.32 -15.66
CA ALA A 219 -17.82 -5.03 -14.34
C ALA A 219 -17.17 -5.86 -13.21
N ALA A 220 -16.84 -7.12 -13.46
CA ALA A 220 -16.20 -8.00 -12.45
C ALA A 220 -14.71 -7.69 -12.22
N ARG A 221 -14.08 -6.93 -13.11
CA ARG A 221 -12.67 -6.51 -12.99
C ARG A 221 -12.51 -5.22 -12.18
N LEU A 222 -13.53 -4.37 -12.15
CA LEU A 222 -13.58 -3.10 -11.43
C LEU A 222 -14.02 -3.29 -9.98
#